data_089e33ec05a582071edc79da1dfcdedf
#
_entry.id   089e33ec05a582071edc79da1dfcdedf
#
_cell.length_a   1.000
_cell.length_b   1.000
_cell.length_c   1.000
_cell.angle_alpha   90.00
_cell.angle_beta   90.00
_cell.angle_gamma   90.00
#
_symmetry.space_group_name_H-M   'P 1'
#
loop_
_entity.id
_entity.type
_entity.pdbx_description
1 polymer ?
#
loop_
_entity_poly.entity_id
_entity_poly.type
_entity_poly.pdbx_seq_one_letter_code
_entity_poly.pdbx_strand_id
1 'polypeptide(L)'
;MHAHTHHHESPAQTEGRLIRWAPYYDIFVNIVTLGQSYRLRNLTVRNVLLPPGENVLDVGCGTGGVTIPAKRQIGNNGSTAGIDPAPEMIAVARQKASRAGLEIDFRVGVIEALPFPDATFDAVTSSLMMHHLPERLQVKGLAEIKRVLKPGGRLLIADMMRPSTSFLDHFFTALTMDHGHGMQLGIQLLPKLLRDGGFVEIQQLDSHFLVIGFVRATKPAA
;
A
#
# COMPACT_ATOMS: atom_id res chain seq x y z
N MET A 1 -3.19 31.23 -24.00
CA MET A 1 -3.72 29.88 -24.35
C MET A 1 -2.60 28.89 -24.13
N HIS A 2 -2.45 28.35 -22.93
CA HIS A 2 -1.46 27.32 -22.67
C HIS A 2 -2.19 25.95 -22.78
N ALA A 3 -1.88 25.25 -23.85
CA ALA A 3 -2.33 23.87 -24.04
C ALA A 3 -1.64 22.97 -23.00
N HIS A 4 -2.38 22.50 -22.01
CA HIS A 4 -1.93 21.43 -21.14
C HIS A 4 -1.89 20.12 -21.96
N THR A 5 -0.71 19.79 -22.45
CA THR A 5 -0.43 18.46 -23.01
C THR A 5 -0.55 17.45 -21.87
N HIS A 6 -1.66 16.73 -21.82
CA HIS A 6 -1.79 15.54 -20.98
C HIS A 6 -0.82 14.48 -21.54
N HIS A 7 0.38 14.41 -20.96
CA HIS A 7 1.23 13.24 -21.15
C HIS A 7 0.49 12.03 -20.55
N HIS A 8 -0.05 11.19 -21.42
CA HIS A 8 -0.53 9.87 -21.03
C HIS A 8 0.70 9.04 -20.60
N GLU A 9 0.98 8.99 -19.29
CA GLU A 9 1.95 8.04 -18.75
C GLU A 9 1.45 6.63 -19.08
N SER A 10 2.31 5.79 -19.68
CA SER A 10 1.97 4.40 -19.96
C SER A 10 1.95 3.60 -18.65
N PRO A 11 1.08 2.56 -18.52
CA PRO A 11 1.11 1.66 -17.39
C PRO A 11 2.49 1.05 -17.21
N ALA A 12 2.98 0.97 -15.97
CA ALA A 12 4.19 0.24 -15.69
C ALA A 12 3.99 -1.26 -15.95
N GLN A 13 4.98 -1.89 -16.60
CA GLN A 13 4.91 -3.33 -16.89
C GLN A 13 5.12 -4.11 -15.60
N THR A 14 4.09 -4.82 -15.14
CA THR A 14 4.15 -5.75 -14.01
C THR A 14 3.29 -6.97 -14.29
N GLU A 15 3.63 -8.10 -13.67
CA GLU A 15 2.79 -9.30 -13.68
C GLU A 15 1.73 -9.27 -12.57
N GLY A 16 1.72 -8.23 -11.74
CA GLY A 16 0.70 -7.98 -10.74
C GLY A 16 -0.64 -7.58 -11.39
N ARG A 17 -1.74 -7.85 -10.69
CA ARG A 17 -3.08 -7.50 -11.15
C ARG A 17 -3.30 -5.98 -11.08
N LEU A 18 -3.56 -5.34 -12.23
CA LEU A 18 -3.82 -3.92 -12.32
C LEU A 18 -5.31 -3.60 -12.16
N ILE A 19 -5.62 -2.67 -11.26
CA ILE A 19 -6.98 -2.11 -11.10
C ILE A 19 -7.04 -0.79 -11.87
N ARG A 20 -7.83 -0.74 -12.96
CA ARG A 20 -7.92 0.43 -13.87
C ARG A 20 -9.16 1.29 -13.71
N TRP A 21 -10.12 0.91 -12.86
CA TRP A 21 -11.38 1.64 -12.66
C TRP A 21 -11.33 2.64 -11.49
N ALA A 22 -10.30 3.49 -11.52
CA ALA A 22 -9.98 4.49 -10.49
C ALA A 22 -11.16 5.35 -9.99
N PRO A 23 -12.12 5.81 -10.83
CA PRO A 23 -13.24 6.64 -10.35
C PRO A 23 -14.15 5.92 -9.36
N TYR A 24 -14.26 4.60 -9.46
CA TYR A 24 -15.14 3.78 -8.59
C TYR A 24 -14.38 3.06 -7.48
N TYR A 25 -13.05 3.14 -7.47
CA TYR A 25 -12.20 2.41 -6.52
C TYR A 25 -12.51 2.76 -5.07
N ASP A 26 -12.66 4.04 -4.75
CA ASP A 26 -12.98 4.47 -3.39
C ASP A 26 -14.36 3.97 -2.94
N ILE A 27 -15.34 3.91 -3.84
CA ILE A 27 -16.68 3.36 -3.58
C ILE A 27 -16.55 1.86 -3.31
N PHE A 28 -15.77 1.14 -4.12
CA PHE A 28 -15.52 -0.29 -3.93
C PHE A 28 -14.87 -0.58 -2.58
N VAL A 29 -13.78 0.13 -2.24
CA VAL A 29 -13.13 -0.01 -0.92
C VAL A 29 -14.11 0.29 0.20
N ASN A 30 -14.96 1.29 0.05
CA ASN A 30 -15.98 1.64 1.04
C ASN A 30 -17.02 0.51 1.21
N ILE A 31 -17.44 -0.13 0.14
CA ILE A 31 -18.36 -1.28 0.17
C ILE A 31 -17.67 -2.48 0.87
N VAL A 32 -16.45 -2.86 0.45
CA VAL A 32 -15.71 -4.00 1.02
C VAL A 32 -15.41 -3.80 2.51
N THR A 33 -15.18 -2.56 2.93
CA THR A 33 -14.95 -2.21 4.34
C THR A 33 -16.25 -1.90 5.11
N LEU A 34 -17.42 -2.18 4.54
CA LEU A 34 -18.73 -1.88 5.14
C LEU A 34 -18.85 -0.42 5.61
N GLY A 35 -18.44 0.54 4.78
CA GLY A 35 -18.45 1.95 5.11
C GLY A 35 -17.30 2.44 5.99
N GLN A 36 -16.34 1.55 6.35
CA GLN A 36 -15.26 1.87 7.27
C GLN A 36 -13.93 2.23 6.57
N SER A 37 -13.95 2.57 5.27
CA SER A 37 -12.73 2.91 4.51
C SER A 37 -11.92 4.04 5.17
N TYR A 38 -12.58 5.04 5.71
CA TYR A 38 -11.93 6.14 6.46
C TYR A 38 -11.22 5.63 7.73
N ARG A 39 -11.88 4.72 8.48
CA ARG A 39 -11.29 4.10 9.68
C ARG A 39 -10.07 3.26 9.34
N LEU A 40 -10.14 2.47 8.26
CA LEU A 40 -9.00 1.67 7.77
C LEU A 40 -7.79 2.57 7.47
N ARG A 41 -7.98 3.63 6.69
CA ARG A 41 -6.93 4.58 6.32
C ARG A 41 -6.27 5.22 7.54
N ASN A 42 -7.09 5.68 8.50
CA ASN A 42 -6.58 6.28 9.74
C ASN A 42 -5.84 5.27 10.62
N LEU A 43 -6.33 4.03 10.73
CA LEU A 43 -5.63 2.98 11.48
C LEU A 43 -4.30 2.61 10.81
N THR A 44 -4.24 2.56 9.47
CA THR A 44 -2.99 2.36 8.74
C THR A 44 -1.96 3.44 9.12
N VAL A 45 -2.34 4.71 9.05
CA VAL A 45 -1.45 5.83 9.40
C VAL A 45 -1.04 5.80 10.88
N ARG A 46 -1.96 5.50 11.80
CA ARG A 46 -1.64 5.39 13.23
C ARG A 46 -0.71 4.24 13.55
N ASN A 47 -0.93 3.09 12.93
CA ASN A 47 -0.19 1.86 13.21
C ASN A 47 1.26 1.90 12.69
N VAL A 48 1.56 2.71 11.68
CA VAL A 48 2.93 2.90 11.20
C VAL A 48 3.75 3.85 12.08
N LEU A 49 3.08 4.58 13.00
CA LEU A 49 3.73 5.48 13.96
C LEU A 49 4.57 6.57 13.27
N LEU A 50 3.92 7.52 12.61
CA LEU A 50 4.56 8.60 11.85
C LEU A 50 4.79 9.85 12.71
N PRO A 51 6.01 10.11 13.22
CA PRO A 51 6.36 11.40 13.77
C PRO A 51 6.33 12.51 12.72
N PRO A 52 6.12 13.77 13.12
CA PRO A 52 6.27 14.91 12.21
C PRO A 52 7.68 14.98 11.61
N GLY A 53 7.75 15.35 10.32
CA GLY A 53 9.02 15.58 9.62
C GLY A 53 9.64 14.34 8.96
N GLU A 54 9.01 13.16 9.04
CA GLU A 54 9.51 11.94 8.39
C GLU A 54 9.28 11.91 6.88
N ASN A 55 10.09 11.11 6.19
CA ASN A 55 9.92 10.76 4.77
C ASN A 55 9.16 9.44 4.66
N VAL A 56 8.01 9.45 4.02
CA VAL A 56 7.08 8.30 3.93
C VAL A 56 6.83 7.91 2.48
N LEU A 57 6.88 6.62 2.19
CA LEU A 57 6.47 6.04 0.91
C LEU A 57 5.21 5.17 1.08
N ASP A 58 4.24 5.36 0.21
CA ASP A 58 3.04 4.51 0.12
C ASP A 58 3.11 3.68 -1.18
N VAL A 59 3.29 2.35 -1.04
CA VAL A 59 3.45 1.42 -2.16
C VAL A 59 2.12 0.76 -2.50
N GLY A 60 1.68 0.92 -3.75
CA GLY A 60 0.32 0.59 -4.17
C GLY A 60 -0.66 1.63 -3.64
N CYS A 61 -0.31 2.92 -3.78
CA CYS A 61 -1.03 4.03 -3.16
C CYS A 61 -2.45 4.23 -3.71
N GLY A 62 -2.78 3.62 -4.86
CA GLY A 62 -4.06 3.79 -5.53
C GLY A 62 -4.42 5.26 -5.72
N THR A 63 -5.58 5.64 -5.26
CA THR A 63 -6.08 7.03 -5.32
C THR A 63 -5.59 7.92 -4.17
N GLY A 64 -4.51 7.54 -3.47
CA GLY A 64 -3.91 8.31 -2.38
C GLY A 64 -4.61 8.19 -1.03
N GLY A 65 -5.37 7.09 -0.83
CA GLY A 65 -6.21 6.91 0.35
C GLY A 65 -5.45 6.86 1.68
N VAL A 66 -4.22 6.34 1.70
CA VAL A 66 -3.32 6.33 2.87
C VAL A 66 -2.29 7.46 2.76
N THR A 67 -1.77 7.72 1.56
CA THR A 67 -0.73 8.72 1.28
C THR A 67 -1.13 10.12 1.76
N ILE A 68 -2.37 10.58 1.46
CA ILE A 68 -2.86 11.91 1.83
C ILE A 68 -2.97 12.08 3.35
N PRO A 69 -3.60 11.16 4.11
CA PRO A 69 -3.58 11.21 5.58
C PRO A 69 -2.18 11.13 6.18
N ALA A 70 -1.27 10.33 5.60
CA ALA A 70 0.13 10.25 6.04
C ALA A 70 0.83 11.62 5.90
N LYS A 71 0.67 12.31 4.76
CA LYS A 71 1.21 13.68 4.57
C LYS A 71 0.68 14.67 5.60
N ARG A 72 -0.60 14.62 5.93
CA ARG A 72 -1.18 15.47 6.97
C ARG A 72 -0.59 15.18 8.35
N GLN A 73 -0.31 13.91 8.65
CA GLN A 73 0.26 13.48 9.94
C GLN A 73 1.70 13.98 10.11
N ILE A 74 2.56 13.83 9.08
CA ILE A 74 3.97 14.25 9.16
C ILE A 74 4.17 15.76 9.01
N GLY A 75 3.19 16.49 8.50
CA GLY A 75 3.24 17.94 8.32
C GLY A 75 4.14 18.38 7.17
N ASN A 76 4.45 19.70 7.16
CA ASN A 76 5.18 20.32 6.04
C ASN A 76 6.68 20.01 6.03
N ASN A 77 7.26 19.69 7.18
CA ASN A 77 8.69 19.40 7.30
C ASN A 77 9.06 17.98 6.83
N GLY A 78 8.06 17.12 6.62
CA GLY A 78 8.25 15.78 6.07
C GLY A 78 7.89 15.70 4.60
N SER A 79 8.36 14.64 3.92
CA SER A 79 8.01 14.35 2.54
C SER A 79 7.18 13.08 2.42
N THR A 80 6.30 13.05 1.42
CA THR A 80 5.50 11.84 1.13
C THR A 80 5.56 11.54 -0.34
N ALA A 81 5.82 10.28 -0.67
CA ALA A 81 5.71 9.75 -2.02
C ALA A 81 4.68 8.63 -2.08
N GLY A 82 4.05 8.45 -3.24
CA GLY A 82 3.15 7.34 -3.52
C GLY A 82 3.42 6.75 -4.88
N ILE A 83 3.46 5.43 -4.99
CA ILE A 83 3.55 4.75 -6.29
C ILE A 83 2.37 3.81 -6.51
N ASP A 84 1.95 3.74 -7.76
CA ASP A 84 0.95 2.77 -8.23
C ASP A 84 1.21 2.46 -9.70
N PRO A 85 1.06 1.20 -10.16
CA PRO A 85 1.30 0.86 -11.56
C PRO A 85 0.23 1.39 -12.52
N ALA A 86 -0.94 1.83 -12.04
CA ALA A 86 -2.04 2.34 -12.85
C ALA A 86 -2.00 3.89 -12.94
N PRO A 87 -1.73 4.46 -14.14
CA PRO A 87 -1.70 5.92 -14.33
C PRO A 87 -3.01 6.61 -13.93
N GLU A 88 -4.14 5.94 -14.12
CA GLU A 88 -5.46 6.45 -13.77
C GLU A 88 -5.60 6.66 -12.25
N MET A 89 -5.03 5.75 -11.45
CA MET A 89 -4.99 5.88 -9.98
C MET A 89 -4.13 7.08 -9.59
N ILE A 90 -2.95 7.21 -10.17
CA ILE A 90 -2.03 8.32 -9.91
C ILE A 90 -2.66 9.67 -10.29
N ALA A 91 -3.37 9.74 -11.42
CA ALA A 91 -4.06 10.96 -11.82
C ALA A 91 -5.10 11.40 -10.78
N VAL A 92 -5.91 10.45 -10.26
CA VAL A 92 -6.90 10.73 -9.21
C VAL A 92 -6.21 11.12 -7.89
N ALA A 93 -5.10 10.45 -7.53
CA ALA A 93 -4.34 10.76 -6.32
C ALA A 93 -3.76 12.19 -6.38
N ARG A 94 -3.14 12.57 -7.49
CA ARG A 94 -2.62 13.94 -7.74
C ARG A 94 -3.73 15.00 -7.64
N GLN A 95 -4.90 14.73 -8.24
CA GLN A 95 -6.06 15.64 -8.16
C GLN A 95 -6.55 15.83 -6.72
N LYS A 96 -6.63 14.74 -5.94
CA LYS A 96 -7.06 14.82 -4.53
C LYS A 96 -6.05 15.58 -3.67
N ALA A 97 -4.74 15.34 -3.86
CA ALA A 97 -3.69 16.07 -3.13
C ALA A 97 -3.71 17.56 -3.47
N SER A 98 -3.82 17.92 -4.75
CA SER A 98 -3.94 19.31 -5.20
C SER A 98 -5.15 20.03 -4.59
N ARG A 99 -6.33 19.38 -4.58
CA ARG A 99 -7.53 19.93 -3.93
C ARG A 99 -7.37 20.11 -2.41
N ALA A 100 -6.52 19.29 -1.79
CA ALA A 100 -6.21 19.38 -0.36
C ALA A 100 -5.08 20.36 -0.04
N GLY A 101 -4.46 21.00 -1.04
CA GLY A 101 -3.31 21.89 -0.88
C GLY A 101 -2.05 21.17 -0.38
N LEU A 102 -1.89 19.88 -0.73
CA LEU A 102 -0.77 19.06 -0.26
C LEU A 102 0.19 18.74 -1.39
N GLU A 103 1.48 18.92 -1.13
CA GLU A 103 2.55 18.48 -2.02
C GLU A 103 2.93 17.04 -1.72
N ILE A 104 2.69 16.14 -2.67
CA ILE A 104 2.97 14.71 -2.59
C ILE A 104 3.55 14.25 -3.93
N ASP A 105 4.64 13.51 -3.89
CA ASP A 105 5.30 12.95 -5.08
C ASP A 105 4.60 11.65 -5.51
N PHE A 106 3.62 11.74 -6.39
CA PHE A 106 2.94 10.58 -6.96
C PHE A 106 3.57 10.15 -8.29
N ARG A 107 4.00 8.89 -8.38
CA ARG A 107 4.64 8.33 -9.58
C ARG A 107 3.96 7.05 -10.05
N VAL A 108 3.92 6.84 -11.36
CA VAL A 108 3.62 5.53 -11.92
C VAL A 108 4.83 4.63 -11.73
N GLY A 109 4.65 3.47 -11.10
CA GLY A 109 5.76 2.56 -10.80
C GLY A 109 5.28 1.26 -10.17
N VAL A 110 6.16 0.28 -10.12
CA VAL A 110 5.91 -1.07 -9.61
C VAL A 110 6.71 -1.33 -8.35
N ILE A 111 6.20 -2.20 -7.49
CA ILE A 111 6.85 -2.54 -6.21
C ILE A 111 8.19 -3.27 -6.41
N GLU A 112 8.31 -4.05 -7.48
CA GLU A 112 9.51 -4.83 -7.79
C GLU A 112 10.68 -4.01 -8.35
N ALA A 113 10.49 -2.69 -8.56
CA ALA A 113 11.52 -1.75 -9.04
C ALA A 113 11.15 -0.33 -8.58
N LEU A 114 11.38 -0.03 -7.30
CA LEU A 114 11.03 1.27 -6.72
C LEU A 114 11.95 2.38 -7.26
N PRO A 115 11.43 3.46 -7.88
CA PRO A 115 12.23 4.51 -8.50
C PRO A 115 12.77 5.52 -7.46
N PHE A 116 13.32 5.01 -6.37
CA PHE A 116 13.88 5.78 -5.27
C PHE A 116 15.25 5.26 -4.86
N PRO A 117 16.16 6.13 -4.38
CA PRO A 117 17.46 5.71 -3.85
C PRO A 117 17.34 4.82 -2.60
N ASP A 118 18.42 4.13 -2.27
CA ASP A 118 18.54 3.38 -1.02
C ASP A 118 18.39 4.29 0.19
N ALA A 119 17.88 3.75 1.31
CA ALA A 119 17.80 4.43 2.60
C ALA A 119 17.19 5.85 2.52
N THR A 120 16.11 6.01 1.74
CA THR A 120 15.43 7.31 1.54
C THR A 120 14.33 7.55 2.57
N PHE A 121 13.57 6.51 2.93
CA PHE A 121 12.35 6.64 3.70
C PHE A 121 12.49 6.17 5.14
N ASP A 122 11.87 6.91 6.06
CA ASP A 122 11.77 6.55 7.47
C ASP A 122 10.66 5.51 7.70
N ALA A 123 9.61 5.56 6.86
CA ALA A 123 8.52 4.61 6.90
C ALA A 123 8.00 4.28 5.49
N VAL A 124 7.55 3.03 5.31
CA VAL A 124 6.84 2.57 4.12
C VAL A 124 5.50 1.98 4.54
N THR A 125 4.43 2.32 3.79
CA THR A 125 3.12 1.71 3.92
C THR A 125 2.74 0.95 2.66
N SER A 126 1.95 -0.11 2.81
CA SER A 126 1.25 -0.78 1.71
C SER A 126 -0.12 -1.24 2.19
N SER A 127 -1.18 -0.83 1.48
CA SER A 127 -2.55 -1.10 1.90
C SER A 127 -3.38 -1.74 0.80
N LEU A 128 -3.94 -2.94 1.07
CA LEU A 128 -4.81 -3.70 0.17
C LEU A 128 -4.18 -3.97 -1.21
N MET A 129 -2.89 -4.28 -1.24
CA MET A 129 -2.13 -4.44 -2.48
C MET A 129 -1.40 -5.78 -2.57
N MET A 130 -0.78 -6.27 -1.49
CA MET A 130 0.09 -7.45 -1.51
C MET A 130 -0.64 -8.70 -1.99
N HIS A 131 -1.93 -8.86 -1.67
CA HIS A 131 -2.76 -10.01 -2.11
C HIS A 131 -3.01 -10.06 -3.63
N HIS A 132 -2.72 -8.98 -4.36
CA HIS A 132 -2.79 -8.94 -5.82
C HIS A 132 -1.51 -9.45 -6.50
N LEU A 133 -0.45 -9.70 -5.73
CA LEU A 133 0.86 -10.07 -6.24
C LEU A 133 1.12 -11.58 -6.09
N PRO A 134 1.66 -12.24 -7.09
CA PRO A 134 2.22 -13.57 -6.93
C PRO A 134 3.41 -13.54 -5.94
N GLU A 135 3.65 -14.63 -5.21
CA GLU A 135 4.65 -14.72 -4.14
C GLU A 135 6.04 -14.19 -4.56
N ARG A 136 6.48 -14.54 -5.77
CA ARG A 136 7.77 -14.07 -6.31
C ARG A 136 7.87 -12.55 -6.40
N LEU A 137 6.76 -11.85 -6.72
CA LEU A 137 6.72 -10.39 -6.73
C LEU A 137 6.63 -9.82 -5.32
N GLN A 138 5.95 -10.49 -4.40
CA GLN A 138 5.97 -10.10 -2.99
C GLN A 138 7.38 -10.13 -2.43
N VAL A 139 8.15 -11.20 -2.68
CA VAL A 139 9.55 -11.31 -2.25
C VAL A 139 10.42 -10.20 -2.84
N LYS A 140 10.33 -9.95 -4.16
CA LYS A 140 11.05 -8.85 -4.81
C LYS A 140 10.66 -7.50 -4.25
N GLY A 141 9.36 -7.26 -4.09
CA GLY A 141 8.83 -6.02 -3.55
C GLY A 141 9.28 -5.75 -2.11
N LEU A 142 9.27 -6.78 -1.26
CA LEU A 142 9.79 -6.66 0.10
C LEU A 142 11.29 -6.35 0.13
N ALA A 143 12.08 -6.91 -0.81
CA ALA A 143 13.49 -6.56 -0.96
C ALA A 143 13.68 -5.10 -1.36
N GLU A 144 12.89 -4.59 -2.32
CA GLU A 144 12.91 -3.19 -2.72
C GLU A 144 12.45 -2.25 -1.60
N ILE A 145 11.36 -2.59 -0.88
CA ILE A 145 10.92 -1.84 0.30
C ILE A 145 12.06 -1.78 1.33
N LYS A 146 12.72 -2.91 1.60
CA LYS A 146 13.86 -2.94 2.54
C LYS A 146 15.02 -2.09 2.04
N ARG A 147 15.30 -2.07 0.73
CA ARG A 147 16.34 -1.24 0.13
C ARG A 147 16.09 0.25 0.37
N VAL A 148 14.89 0.73 0.07
CA VAL A 148 14.55 2.16 0.17
C VAL A 148 14.30 2.64 1.59
N LEU A 149 14.03 1.75 2.55
CA LEU A 149 13.95 2.09 3.96
C LEU A 149 15.33 2.43 4.52
N LYS A 150 15.41 3.45 5.35
CA LYS A 150 16.58 3.74 6.19
C LYS A 150 16.82 2.59 7.20
N PRO A 151 18.04 2.38 7.69
CA PRO A 151 18.27 1.53 8.86
C PRO A 151 17.35 1.96 10.02
N GLY A 152 16.68 1.00 10.68
CA GLY A 152 15.67 1.28 11.69
C GLY A 152 14.32 1.78 11.16
N GLY A 153 14.17 1.94 9.83
CA GLY A 153 12.93 2.36 9.19
C GLY A 153 11.83 1.30 9.30
N ARG A 154 10.58 1.75 9.28
CA ARG A 154 9.40 0.93 9.56
C ARG A 154 8.62 0.60 8.30
N LEU A 155 8.11 -0.62 8.22
CA LEU A 155 7.15 -1.07 7.23
C LEU A 155 5.82 -1.38 7.92
N LEU A 156 4.71 -0.89 7.36
CA LEU A 156 3.37 -1.33 7.74
C LEU A 156 2.63 -1.86 6.50
N ILE A 157 2.13 -3.08 6.62
CA ILE A 157 1.24 -3.70 5.62
C ILE A 157 -0.14 -3.86 6.25
N ALA A 158 -1.16 -3.31 5.59
CA ALA A 158 -2.56 -3.55 5.88
C ALA A 158 -3.15 -4.36 4.72
N ASP A 159 -3.55 -5.62 4.95
CA ASP A 159 -3.99 -6.45 3.83
C ASP A 159 -5.07 -7.45 4.24
N MET A 160 -5.63 -8.13 3.22
CA MET A 160 -6.70 -9.10 3.39
C MET A 160 -6.27 -10.24 4.32
N MET A 161 -7.16 -10.61 5.21
CA MET A 161 -7.00 -11.73 6.14
C MET A 161 -8.01 -12.81 5.76
N ARG A 162 -7.56 -14.06 5.62
CA ARG A 162 -8.51 -15.18 5.47
C ARG A 162 -9.35 -15.33 6.74
N PRO A 163 -10.68 -15.33 6.62
CA PRO A 163 -11.53 -15.60 7.77
C PRO A 163 -11.25 -17.01 8.30
N SER A 164 -11.20 -17.15 9.61
CA SER A 164 -10.97 -18.45 10.28
C SER A 164 -12.16 -19.41 10.21
N THR A 165 -13.30 -18.99 9.67
CA THR A 165 -14.53 -19.79 9.59
C THR A 165 -14.81 -20.24 8.17
N SER A 166 -15.05 -21.56 7.99
CA SER A 166 -15.34 -22.21 6.70
C SER A 166 -16.48 -21.56 5.90
N PHE A 167 -17.50 -21.01 6.55
CA PHE A 167 -18.63 -20.37 5.88
C PHE A 167 -18.23 -19.05 5.21
N LEU A 168 -17.44 -18.21 5.87
CA LEU A 168 -16.94 -16.96 5.32
C LEU A 168 -15.89 -17.19 4.23
N ASP A 169 -15.11 -18.27 4.34
CA ASP A 169 -14.11 -18.66 3.33
C ASP A 169 -14.79 -19.01 1.99
N HIS A 170 -15.91 -19.77 2.03
CA HIS A 170 -16.71 -20.08 0.84
C HIS A 170 -17.35 -18.81 0.23
N PHE A 171 -17.88 -17.91 1.04
CA PHE A 171 -18.46 -16.67 0.58
C PHE A 171 -17.41 -15.76 -0.07
N PHE A 172 -16.22 -15.66 0.53
CA PHE A 172 -15.09 -14.90 -0.01
C PHE A 172 -14.58 -15.49 -1.33
N THR A 173 -14.44 -16.79 -1.42
CA THR A 173 -14.03 -17.49 -2.66
C THR A 173 -15.05 -17.28 -3.77
N ALA A 174 -16.34 -17.28 -3.46
CA ALA A 174 -17.40 -17.00 -4.44
C ALA A 174 -17.43 -15.52 -4.88
N LEU A 175 -17.16 -14.58 -3.98
CA LEU A 175 -17.17 -13.14 -4.27
C LEU A 175 -15.94 -12.68 -5.08
N THR A 176 -14.80 -13.32 -4.89
CA THR A 176 -13.55 -12.96 -5.59
C THR A 176 -13.44 -13.57 -6.98
N MET A 177 -14.38 -14.44 -7.40
CA MET A 177 -14.47 -15.10 -8.72
C MET A 177 -13.09 -15.41 -9.32
N ASP A 178 -12.23 -16.07 -8.55
CA ASP A 178 -10.90 -16.40 -9.05
C ASP A 178 -10.92 -17.73 -9.78
N HIS A 179 -11.00 -17.64 -11.11
CA HIS A 179 -10.85 -18.77 -11.99
C HIS A 179 -9.37 -19.14 -12.10
N GLY A 180 -8.82 -19.85 -11.09
CA GLY A 180 -7.63 -20.65 -11.27
C GLY A 180 -6.30 -20.17 -10.71
N HIS A 181 -6.21 -18.99 -10.09
CA HIS A 181 -5.01 -18.59 -9.35
C HIS A 181 -5.44 -18.18 -7.94
N GLY A 182 -5.49 -19.14 -7.03
CA GLY A 182 -5.92 -18.91 -5.65
C GLY A 182 -5.26 -17.65 -5.09
N MET A 183 -6.06 -16.83 -4.40
CA MET A 183 -5.60 -15.66 -3.63
C MET A 183 -4.59 -16.16 -2.59
N GLN A 184 -3.32 -16.21 -2.99
CA GLN A 184 -2.32 -17.12 -2.42
C GLN A 184 -1.75 -16.62 -1.12
N LEU A 185 -1.97 -15.57 -0.54
CA LEU A 185 -1.31 -15.20 0.70
C LEU A 185 -2.11 -14.10 1.42
N GLY A 186 -3.00 -14.51 2.29
CA GLY A 186 -3.50 -13.61 3.30
C GLY A 186 -2.37 -13.10 4.20
N ILE A 187 -2.63 -12.02 4.90
CA ILE A 187 -1.68 -11.38 5.83
C ILE A 187 -0.98 -12.36 6.80
N GLN A 188 -1.55 -13.54 7.02
CA GLN A 188 -1.00 -14.59 7.90
C GLN A 188 0.37 -15.11 7.45
N LEU A 189 0.68 -15.07 6.16
CA LEU A 189 1.98 -15.55 5.64
C LEU A 189 3.03 -14.44 5.57
N LEU A 190 2.62 -13.18 5.62
CA LEU A 190 3.53 -12.04 5.60
C LEU A 190 4.59 -12.08 6.71
N PRO A 191 4.31 -12.48 7.96
CA PRO A 191 5.34 -12.57 8.99
C PRO A 191 6.50 -13.51 8.64
N LYS A 192 6.22 -14.60 7.91
CA LYS A 192 7.27 -15.50 7.42
C LYS A 192 8.09 -14.83 6.32
N LEU A 193 7.44 -14.27 5.30
CA LEU A 193 8.12 -13.56 4.20
C LEU A 193 8.96 -12.39 4.69
N LEU A 194 8.49 -11.65 5.69
CA LEU A 194 9.24 -10.55 6.29
C LEU A 194 10.48 -11.05 7.02
N ARG A 195 10.38 -12.15 7.81
CA ARG A 195 11.56 -12.76 8.44
C ARG A 195 12.57 -13.24 7.41
N ASP A 196 12.12 -13.94 6.39
CA ASP A 196 12.96 -14.45 5.31
C ASP A 196 13.62 -13.29 4.53
N GLY A 197 12.92 -12.15 4.37
CA GLY A 197 13.44 -10.89 3.83
C GLY A 197 14.38 -10.14 4.77
N GLY A 198 14.61 -10.64 5.99
CA GLY A 198 15.52 -10.05 6.98
C GLY A 198 14.99 -8.77 7.62
N PHE A 199 13.67 -8.66 7.78
CA PHE A 199 13.05 -7.69 8.69
C PHE A 199 13.05 -8.22 10.13
N VAL A 200 13.03 -7.32 11.10
CA VAL A 200 13.00 -7.60 12.53
C VAL A 200 11.76 -6.94 13.17
N GLU A 201 11.53 -7.19 14.46
CA GLU A 201 10.42 -6.61 15.24
C GLU A 201 9.06 -6.79 14.55
N ILE A 202 8.84 -7.97 13.98
CA ILE A 202 7.63 -8.27 13.23
C ILE A 202 6.47 -8.48 14.19
N GLN A 203 5.45 -7.63 14.08
CA GLN A 203 4.27 -7.61 14.94
C GLN A 203 3.00 -7.66 14.10
N GLN A 204 2.14 -8.63 14.40
CA GLN A 204 0.75 -8.58 13.98
C GLN A 204 0.01 -7.69 14.96
N LEU A 205 -0.71 -6.70 14.44
CA LEU A 205 -1.44 -5.74 15.26
C LEU A 205 -2.93 -6.10 15.25
N ASP A 206 -3.59 -5.79 16.35
CA ASP A 206 -5.03 -6.03 16.47
C ASP A 206 -5.80 -5.29 15.38
N SER A 207 -6.69 -6.01 14.74
CA SER A 207 -7.58 -5.48 13.72
C SER A 207 -9.03 -5.58 14.20
N HIS A 208 -9.74 -4.47 14.11
CA HIS A 208 -11.19 -4.45 14.33
C HIS A 208 -11.99 -4.78 13.06
N PHE A 209 -11.30 -5.18 11.98
CA PHE A 209 -11.91 -5.61 10.73
C PHE A 209 -11.96 -7.14 10.67
N LEU A 210 -13.05 -7.68 10.14
CA LEU A 210 -13.23 -9.13 10.00
C LEU A 210 -12.27 -9.76 8.98
N VAL A 211 -11.82 -8.97 8.01
CA VAL A 211 -11.11 -9.48 6.82
C VAL A 211 -9.85 -8.69 6.47
N ILE A 212 -9.44 -7.76 7.32
CA ILE A 212 -8.22 -6.96 7.13
C ILE A 212 -7.37 -7.05 8.39
N GLY A 213 -6.11 -7.40 8.24
CA GLY A 213 -5.12 -7.41 9.29
C GLY A 213 -4.01 -6.41 9.05
N PHE A 214 -3.18 -6.21 10.06
CA PHE A 214 -2.01 -5.32 10.01
C PHE A 214 -0.77 -6.06 10.46
N VAL A 215 0.33 -5.89 9.72
CA VAL A 215 1.65 -6.35 10.12
C VAL A 215 2.62 -5.19 10.05
N ARG A 216 3.32 -4.93 11.15
CA ARG A 216 4.41 -3.97 11.23
C ARG A 216 5.74 -4.71 11.35
N ALA A 217 6.77 -4.18 10.71
CA ALA A 217 8.12 -4.71 10.77
C ALA A 217 9.15 -3.57 10.71
N THR A 218 10.37 -3.83 11.12
CA THR A 218 11.46 -2.86 11.12
C THR A 218 12.61 -3.38 10.26
N LYS A 219 13.23 -2.52 9.43
CA LYS A 219 14.52 -2.80 8.82
C LYS A 219 15.58 -2.77 9.93
N PRO A 220 16.48 -3.78 10.05
CA PRO A 220 17.54 -3.74 11.05
C PRO A 220 18.29 -2.40 11.04
N ALA A 221 18.57 -1.86 12.23
CA ALA A 221 19.62 -0.86 12.37
C ALA A 221 20.96 -1.54 12.02
N ALA A 222 21.75 -0.92 11.19
CA ALA A 222 23.01 -1.50 10.69
C ALA A 222 23.92 -1.94 11.83
#